data_3761d89711adda14eb9c2e2f767bd204
#
_entry.id   3761d89711adda14eb9c2e2f767bd204
#
_cell.length_a   1.000
_cell.length_b   1.000
_cell.length_c   1.000
_cell.angle_alpha   90.00
_cell.angle_beta   90.00
_cell.angle_gamma   90.00
#
_symmetry.space_group_name_H-M   'P 1'
#
loop_
_entity.id
_entity.type
_entity.pdbx_description
1 polymer ?
#
loop_
_entity_poly.entity_id
_entity_poly.type
_entity_poly.pdbx_seq_one_letter_code
_entity_poly.pdbx_strand_id
1 'polypeptide(L)'
;MHINIQLDFEIPKELISLYQQASHDKFIGYENPITDEEAEKHLTRYSLTRTYGRMERLGILKIWLDNKLIGFSFPRVIQSTEYRGFKLEETKLDWHRFGTIYIDEAVRGKGITSKVYELFKQDYPNLIWVCEDENQSSKRAALNAGFKHSHYIYFRDSVSWSFDKDEEFIHTHVVFKS
;
A
#
# COMPACT_ATOMS: atom_id res chain seq x y z
N MET A 1 7.22 -21.11 9.43
CA MET A 1 7.13 -19.74 8.90
C MET A 1 6.10 -19.00 9.73
N HIS A 2 6.55 -18.13 10.61
CA HIS A 2 5.69 -17.32 11.46
C HIS A 2 5.73 -15.86 10.98
N ILE A 3 4.58 -15.37 10.48
CA ILE A 3 4.43 -13.99 10.02
C ILE A 3 3.71 -13.20 11.11
N ASN A 4 4.30 -12.07 11.49
CA ASN A 4 3.72 -11.10 12.40
C ASN A 4 3.69 -9.72 11.72
N ILE A 5 2.72 -8.89 12.11
CA ILE A 5 2.61 -7.50 11.65
C ILE A 5 2.58 -6.57 12.86
N GLN A 6 3.19 -5.40 12.70
CA GLN A 6 3.22 -4.35 13.72
C GLN A 6 2.89 -3.02 13.05
N LEU A 7 1.91 -2.31 13.58
CA LEU A 7 1.45 -1.04 13.05
C LEU A 7 1.67 0.09 14.07
N ASP A 8 2.62 0.95 13.80
CA ASP A 8 2.94 2.13 14.61
C ASP A 8 3.78 3.13 13.81
N PHE A 9 4.27 4.20 14.45
CA PHE A 9 5.13 5.22 13.82
C PHE A 9 6.61 5.08 14.17
N GLU A 10 7.03 4.01 14.81
CA GLU A 10 8.43 3.77 15.14
C GLU A 10 9.26 3.42 13.90
N ILE A 11 10.47 3.94 13.84
CA ILE A 11 11.40 3.77 12.72
C ILE A 11 12.66 3.04 13.24
N PRO A 12 12.62 1.70 13.35
CA PRO A 12 13.80 0.94 13.70
C PRO A 12 14.84 0.98 12.57
N LYS A 13 16.09 0.77 12.90
CA LYS A 13 17.21 0.80 11.93
C LYS A 13 17.00 -0.20 10.77
N GLU A 14 16.44 -1.35 11.06
CA GLU A 14 16.12 -2.37 10.07
C GLU A 14 15.12 -1.84 9.02
N LEU A 15 14.18 -0.98 9.42
CA LEU A 15 13.24 -0.35 8.50
C LEU A 15 13.93 0.65 7.58
N ILE A 16 14.91 1.42 8.09
CA ILE A 16 15.69 2.37 7.28
C ILE A 16 16.42 1.59 6.17
N SER A 17 17.14 0.54 6.54
CA SER A 17 17.88 -0.29 5.57
C SER A 17 16.95 -0.97 4.56
N LEU A 18 15.80 -1.46 5.02
CA LEU A 18 14.83 -2.09 4.12
C LEU A 18 14.16 -1.07 3.17
N TYR A 19 13.93 0.15 3.65
CA TYR A 19 13.40 1.24 2.83
C TYR A 19 14.41 1.69 1.77
N GLN A 20 15.69 1.77 2.13
CA GLN A 20 16.78 2.01 1.18
C GLN A 20 16.83 0.90 0.11
N GLN A 21 16.77 -0.36 0.51
CA GLN A 21 16.71 -1.49 -0.42
C GLN A 21 15.51 -1.36 -1.37
N ALA A 22 14.34 -0.98 -0.88
CA ALA A 22 13.17 -0.76 -1.71
C ALA A 22 13.36 0.35 -2.75
N SER A 23 14.23 1.34 -2.50
CA SER A 23 14.62 2.34 -3.50
C SER A 23 15.51 1.77 -4.60
N HIS A 24 16.44 0.89 -4.26
CA HIS A 24 17.24 0.16 -5.24
C HIS A 24 16.38 -0.70 -6.17
N ASP A 25 15.34 -1.32 -5.63
CA ASP A 25 14.38 -2.12 -6.39
C ASP A 25 13.41 -1.26 -7.25
N LYS A 26 13.61 0.06 -7.30
CA LYS A 26 12.74 1.04 -7.96
C LYS A 26 11.29 1.02 -7.49
N PHE A 27 11.05 0.42 -6.32
CA PHE A 27 9.71 0.19 -5.80
C PHE A 27 9.03 1.48 -5.30
N ILE A 28 9.79 2.42 -4.75
CA ILE A 28 9.29 3.68 -4.19
C ILE A 28 9.46 4.89 -5.11
N GLY A 29 9.64 4.64 -6.42
CA GLY A 29 9.60 5.68 -7.45
C GLY A 29 10.83 6.60 -7.51
N TYR A 30 11.95 6.21 -6.93
CA TYR A 30 13.21 6.94 -7.07
C TYR A 30 13.97 6.48 -8.32
N GLU A 31 14.47 7.42 -9.10
CA GLU A 31 15.32 7.12 -10.26
C GLU A 31 16.67 6.55 -9.83
N ASN A 32 17.20 7.03 -8.71
CA ASN A 32 18.47 6.59 -8.13
C ASN A 32 18.25 6.02 -6.72
N PRO A 33 19.09 5.06 -6.28
CA PRO A 33 19.11 4.60 -4.91
C PRO A 33 19.36 5.75 -3.93
N ILE A 34 18.61 5.76 -2.83
CA ILE A 34 18.78 6.76 -1.77
C ILE A 34 19.75 6.24 -0.70
N THR A 35 20.34 7.17 0.05
CA THR A 35 21.18 6.86 1.21
C THR A 35 20.34 6.49 2.44
N ASP A 36 20.96 5.89 3.47
CA ASP A 36 20.28 5.61 4.74
C ASP A 36 19.75 6.90 5.39
N GLU A 37 20.50 8.00 5.30
CA GLU A 37 20.10 9.31 5.83
C GLU A 37 18.85 9.85 5.12
N GLU A 38 18.79 9.72 3.81
CA GLU A 38 17.60 10.11 3.03
C GLU A 38 16.42 9.19 3.35
N ALA A 39 16.64 7.89 3.50
CA ALA A 39 15.62 6.93 3.90
C ALA A 39 15.04 7.28 5.28
N GLU A 40 15.89 7.55 6.26
CA GLU A 40 15.47 7.98 7.59
C GLU A 40 14.68 9.29 7.56
N LYS A 41 15.15 10.28 6.80
CA LYS A 41 14.45 11.55 6.61
C LYS A 41 13.06 11.38 5.99
N HIS A 42 12.93 10.52 4.99
CA HIS A 42 11.64 10.24 4.36
C HIS A 42 10.68 9.54 5.32
N LEU A 43 11.14 8.51 6.03
CA LEU A 43 10.34 7.79 7.01
C LEU A 43 9.92 8.70 8.17
N THR A 44 10.84 9.53 8.67
CA THR A 44 10.56 10.52 9.72
C THR A 44 9.50 11.52 9.26
N ARG A 45 9.66 12.08 8.05
CA ARG A 45 8.65 12.98 7.48
C ARG A 45 7.31 12.27 7.33
N TYR A 46 7.33 10.99 6.95
CA TYR A 46 6.12 10.19 6.87
C TYR A 46 5.46 10.03 8.25
N SER A 47 6.21 9.70 9.28
CA SER A 47 5.68 9.50 10.64
C SER A 47 5.15 10.79 11.28
N LEU A 48 5.76 11.94 10.98
CA LEU A 48 5.32 13.25 11.50
C LEU A 48 4.08 13.80 10.79
N THR A 49 3.90 13.50 9.50
CA THR A 49 2.77 14.00 8.72
C THR A 49 1.62 13.00 8.76
N ARG A 50 0.70 13.15 9.72
CA ARG A 50 -0.40 12.19 9.92
C ARG A 50 -1.50 12.26 8.87
N THR A 51 -1.67 13.39 8.18
CA THR A 51 -2.72 13.56 7.17
C THR A 51 -2.14 13.81 5.78
N TYR A 52 -2.78 13.27 4.76
CA TYR A 52 -2.48 13.54 3.36
C TYR A 52 -3.79 13.70 2.59
N GLY A 53 -4.18 14.96 2.35
CA GLY A 53 -5.49 15.27 1.78
C GLY A 53 -6.63 14.80 2.69
N ARG A 54 -7.51 13.94 2.18
CA ARG A 54 -8.66 13.36 2.92
C ARG A 54 -8.34 11.97 3.50
N MET A 55 -7.07 11.65 3.67
CA MET A 55 -6.65 10.36 4.22
C MET A 55 -5.76 10.59 5.43
N GLU A 56 -6.03 9.87 6.49
CA GLU A 56 -5.20 9.82 7.69
C GLU A 56 -4.31 8.58 7.66
N ARG A 57 -3.05 8.74 8.05
CA ARG A 57 -2.11 7.63 8.15
C ARG A 57 -2.32 6.88 9.45
N LEU A 58 -2.41 5.56 9.36
CA LEU A 58 -2.51 4.68 10.54
C LEU A 58 -1.15 4.43 11.19
N GLY A 59 -0.07 4.58 10.45
CA GLY A 59 1.27 4.26 10.86
C GLY A 59 2.08 3.62 9.74
N ILE A 60 3.19 3.02 10.10
CA ILE A 60 4.01 2.19 9.23
C ILE A 60 3.74 0.74 9.61
N LEU A 61 3.15 -0.02 8.71
CA LEU A 61 2.97 -1.46 8.89
C LEU A 61 4.30 -2.15 8.63
N LYS A 62 4.89 -2.72 9.66
CA LYS A 62 6.11 -3.52 9.60
C LYS A 62 5.74 -4.99 9.52
N ILE A 63 6.39 -5.73 8.64
CA ILE A 63 6.11 -7.14 8.36
C ILE A 63 7.32 -7.97 8.76
N TRP A 64 7.12 -8.85 9.72
CA TRP A 64 8.16 -9.68 10.31
C TRP A 64 7.98 -11.13 9.90
N LEU A 65 9.06 -11.80 9.60
CA LEU A 65 9.13 -13.25 9.36
C LEU A 65 10.18 -13.84 10.30
N ASP A 66 9.76 -14.72 11.23
CA ASP A 66 10.65 -15.36 12.20
C ASP A 66 11.60 -14.35 12.87
N ASN A 67 11.07 -13.19 13.34
CA ASN A 67 11.77 -12.04 13.97
C ASN A 67 12.70 -11.22 13.05
N LYS A 68 12.71 -11.46 11.74
CA LYS A 68 13.40 -10.60 10.77
C LYS A 68 12.39 -9.67 10.12
N LEU A 69 12.67 -8.37 10.04
CA LEU A 69 11.88 -7.43 9.26
C LEU A 69 12.09 -7.72 7.77
N ILE A 70 11.00 -8.00 7.05
CA ILE A 70 11.03 -8.41 5.64
C ILE A 70 10.16 -7.55 4.73
N GLY A 71 9.42 -6.61 5.29
CA GLY A 71 8.55 -5.77 4.49
C GLY A 71 7.92 -4.64 5.28
N PHE A 72 7.31 -3.71 4.55
CA PHE A 72 6.56 -2.59 5.13
C PHE A 72 5.42 -2.16 4.21
N SER A 73 4.48 -1.41 4.78
CA SER A 73 3.40 -0.74 4.05
C SER A 73 2.98 0.54 4.78
N PHE A 74 2.25 1.39 4.07
CA PHE A 74 1.76 2.68 4.57
C PHE A 74 0.23 2.75 4.50
N PRO A 75 -0.49 2.03 5.38
CA PRO A 75 -1.95 2.02 5.37
C PRO A 75 -2.53 3.37 5.81
N ARG A 76 -3.74 3.68 5.33
CA ARG A 76 -4.42 4.96 5.56
C ARG A 76 -5.91 4.74 5.80
N VAL A 77 -6.50 5.57 6.66
CA VAL A 77 -7.95 5.73 6.79
C VAL A 77 -8.46 6.64 5.68
N ILE A 78 -9.56 6.30 5.06
CA ILE A 78 -10.23 7.15 4.09
C ILE A 78 -11.32 7.92 4.82
N GLN A 79 -11.06 9.20 5.10
CA GLN A 79 -11.96 10.10 5.83
C GLN A 79 -13.04 10.71 4.92
N SER A 80 -13.56 9.96 3.98
CA SER A 80 -14.53 10.47 3.01
C SER A 80 -15.44 9.35 2.54
N THR A 81 -16.70 9.69 2.27
CA THR A 81 -17.63 8.79 1.58
C THR A 81 -17.32 8.63 0.10
N GLU A 82 -16.25 9.26 -0.36
CA GLU A 82 -15.80 9.21 -1.75
C GLU A 82 -14.29 9.00 -1.80
N TYR A 83 -13.84 8.05 -2.59
CA TYR A 83 -12.45 7.78 -2.86
C TYR A 83 -12.16 7.90 -4.35
N ARG A 84 -11.34 8.87 -4.74
CA ARG A 84 -10.93 9.11 -6.13
C ARG A 84 -12.13 9.16 -7.10
N GLY A 85 -13.18 9.90 -6.70
CA GLY A 85 -14.35 10.13 -7.54
C GLY A 85 -15.46 9.07 -7.46
N PHE A 86 -15.28 7.94 -6.79
CA PHE A 86 -16.36 6.98 -6.58
C PHE A 86 -16.84 6.93 -5.13
N LYS A 87 -18.14 6.69 -4.96
CA LYS A 87 -18.76 6.57 -3.64
C LYS A 87 -18.36 5.25 -2.97
N LEU A 88 -17.94 5.36 -1.73
CA LEU A 88 -17.80 4.21 -0.84
C LEU A 88 -19.17 3.85 -0.25
N GLU A 89 -19.39 2.57 -0.06
CA GLU A 89 -20.58 2.11 0.65
C GLU A 89 -20.54 2.60 2.09
N GLU A 90 -21.68 3.06 2.59
CA GLU A 90 -21.83 3.42 4.00
C GLU A 90 -21.73 2.15 4.85
N THR A 91 -20.75 2.14 5.73
CA THR A 91 -20.49 1.04 6.65
C THR A 91 -20.35 1.58 8.07
N LYS A 92 -20.50 0.72 9.08
CA LYS A 92 -20.30 1.10 10.47
C LYS A 92 -18.84 1.38 10.82
N LEU A 93 -17.91 0.90 10.00
CA LEU A 93 -16.47 1.02 10.19
C LEU A 93 -15.87 1.78 9.02
N ASP A 94 -14.83 2.54 9.29
CA ASP A 94 -14.11 3.30 8.27
C ASP A 94 -13.55 2.41 7.17
N TRP A 95 -13.46 2.97 5.97
CA TRP A 95 -12.71 2.37 4.88
C TRP A 95 -11.22 2.68 5.01
N HIS A 96 -10.41 1.68 4.73
CA HIS A 96 -8.96 1.78 4.78
C HIS A 96 -8.38 1.48 3.42
N ARG A 97 -7.42 2.28 2.99
CA ARG A 97 -6.57 1.94 1.86
C ARG A 97 -5.35 1.22 2.40
N PHE A 98 -5.16 -0.02 1.99
CA PHE A 98 -3.89 -0.67 2.15
C PHE A 98 -2.92 -0.01 1.15
N GLY A 99 -1.92 0.68 1.68
CA GLY A 99 -0.97 1.44 0.86
C GLY A 99 -0.01 0.55 0.07
N THR A 100 0.98 1.18 -0.52
CA THR A 100 2.08 0.47 -1.17
C THR A 100 2.73 -0.51 -0.20
N ILE A 101 2.80 -1.79 -0.57
CA ILE A 101 3.45 -2.83 0.22
C ILE A 101 4.75 -3.27 -0.44
N TYR A 102 5.84 -3.20 0.28
CA TYR A 102 7.12 -3.76 -0.11
C TYR A 102 7.41 -5.04 0.66
N ILE A 103 7.89 -6.05 -0.03
CA ILE A 103 8.40 -7.31 0.54
C ILE A 103 9.80 -7.55 -0.02
N ASP A 104 10.75 -7.85 0.86
CA ASP A 104 12.13 -8.23 0.51
C ASP A 104 12.12 -9.32 -0.56
N GLU A 105 12.88 -9.11 -1.62
CA GLU A 105 12.90 -9.97 -2.79
C GLU A 105 13.22 -11.43 -2.45
N ALA A 106 14.12 -11.65 -1.50
CA ALA A 106 14.54 -12.99 -1.06
C ALA A 106 13.39 -13.88 -0.53
N VAL A 107 12.27 -13.27 -0.15
CA VAL A 107 11.11 -13.98 0.41
C VAL A 107 9.84 -13.83 -0.42
N ARG A 108 9.88 -13.19 -1.58
CA ARG A 108 8.74 -13.09 -2.51
C ARG A 108 8.29 -14.45 -3.02
N GLY A 109 7.06 -14.52 -3.52
CA GLY A 109 6.49 -15.76 -4.09
C GLY A 109 6.00 -16.78 -3.09
N LYS A 110 6.15 -16.53 -1.78
CA LYS A 110 5.75 -17.45 -0.69
C LYS A 110 4.37 -17.15 -0.07
N GLY A 111 3.53 -16.35 -0.74
CA GLY A 111 2.20 -15.99 -0.26
C GLY A 111 2.18 -15.02 0.93
N ILE A 112 3.32 -14.39 1.26
CA ILE A 112 3.47 -13.50 2.42
C ILE A 112 2.48 -12.35 2.35
N THR A 113 2.37 -11.70 1.20
CA THR A 113 1.46 -10.58 1.00
C THR A 113 0.01 -10.95 1.32
N SER A 114 -0.48 -12.08 0.82
CA SER A 114 -1.84 -12.55 1.12
C SER A 114 -2.04 -12.79 2.62
N LYS A 115 -1.03 -13.36 3.30
CA LYS A 115 -1.10 -13.58 4.75
C LYS A 115 -1.10 -12.28 5.54
N VAL A 116 -0.31 -11.28 5.12
CA VAL A 116 -0.31 -9.93 5.73
C VAL A 116 -1.70 -9.30 5.62
N TYR A 117 -2.37 -9.44 4.48
CA TYR A 117 -3.73 -8.94 4.32
C TYR A 117 -4.75 -9.65 5.19
N GLU A 118 -4.66 -10.97 5.30
CA GLU A 118 -5.53 -11.73 6.22
C GLU A 118 -5.39 -11.23 7.66
N LEU A 119 -4.17 -10.98 8.12
CA LEU A 119 -3.91 -10.46 9.46
C LEU A 119 -4.46 -9.03 9.61
N PHE A 120 -4.13 -8.15 8.67
CA PHE A 120 -4.58 -6.76 8.72
C PHE A 120 -6.10 -6.63 8.66
N LYS A 121 -6.77 -7.48 7.89
CA LYS A 121 -8.22 -7.48 7.72
C LYS A 121 -8.98 -7.86 9.01
N GLN A 122 -8.33 -8.53 9.96
CA GLN A 122 -8.95 -8.84 11.25
C GLN A 122 -9.31 -7.58 12.03
N ASP A 123 -8.45 -6.55 11.98
CA ASP A 123 -8.67 -5.28 12.65
C ASP A 123 -9.33 -4.23 11.75
N TYR A 124 -9.14 -4.34 10.44
CA TYR A 124 -9.59 -3.38 9.42
C TYR A 124 -10.36 -4.08 8.30
N PRO A 125 -11.64 -4.45 8.50
CA PRO A 125 -12.39 -5.30 7.57
C PRO A 125 -12.74 -4.62 6.24
N ASN A 126 -12.89 -3.28 6.23
CA ASN A 126 -13.22 -2.52 5.02
C ASN A 126 -11.95 -2.03 4.34
N LEU A 127 -11.44 -2.79 3.39
CA LEU A 127 -10.19 -2.50 2.72
C LEU A 127 -10.39 -2.19 1.24
N ILE A 128 -9.61 -1.23 0.75
CA ILE A 128 -9.43 -0.95 -0.67
C ILE A 128 -7.97 -1.23 -1.04
N TRP A 129 -7.79 -1.97 -2.10
CA TRP A 129 -6.51 -2.18 -2.73
C TRP A 129 -6.51 -1.56 -4.12
N VAL A 130 -5.51 -0.74 -4.43
CA VAL A 130 -5.35 -0.10 -5.73
C VAL A 130 -3.97 -0.43 -6.28
N CYS A 131 -3.91 -0.92 -7.49
CA CYS A 131 -2.65 -1.16 -8.19
C CYS A 131 -2.78 -0.80 -9.67
N GLU A 132 -1.65 -0.60 -10.33
CA GLU A 132 -1.60 -0.45 -11.78
C GLU A 132 -2.12 -1.72 -12.45
N ASP A 133 -2.84 -1.57 -13.56
CA ASP A 133 -3.46 -2.71 -14.27
C ASP A 133 -2.41 -3.69 -14.81
N GLU A 134 -1.25 -3.20 -15.16
CA GLU A 134 -0.12 -4.02 -15.61
C GLU A 134 0.52 -4.85 -14.49
N ASN A 135 0.33 -4.47 -13.21
CA ASN A 135 0.92 -5.13 -12.07
C ASN A 135 0.20 -6.45 -11.72
N GLN A 136 0.47 -7.49 -12.53
CA GLN A 136 -0.14 -8.81 -12.40
C GLN A 136 0.16 -9.47 -11.03
N SER A 137 1.33 -9.18 -10.45
CA SER A 137 1.70 -9.70 -9.13
C SER A 137 0.80 -9.15 -8.03
N SER A 138 0.56 -7.83 -8.05
CA SER A 138 -0.32 -7.16 -7.10
C SER A 138 -1.78 -7.60 -7.27
N LYS A 139 -2.26 -7.73 -8.50
CA LYS A 139 -3.63 -8.23 -8.80
C LYS A 139 -3.83 -9.64 -8.27
N ARG A 140 -2.90 -10.56 -8.53
CA ARG A 140 -2.95 -11.94 -7.99
C ARG A 140 -2.91 -11.96 -6.47
N ALA A 141 -2.08 -11.14 -5.86
CA ALA A 141 -1.99 -11.06 -4.40
C ALA A 141 -3.31 -10.58 -3.78
N ALA A 142 -3.98 -9.57 -4.38
CA ALA A 142 -5.30 -9.11 -3.95
C ALA A 142 -6.35 -10.22 -4.04
N LEU A 143 -6.46 -10.89 -5.18
CA LEU A 143 -7.42 -11.98 -5.39
C LEU A 143 -7.17 -13.15 -4.42
N ASN A 144 -5.91 -13.55 -4.22
CA ASN A 144 -5.54 -14.62 -3.29
C ASN A 144 -5.86 -14.26 -1.83
N ALA A 145 -5.85 -12.97 -1.48
CA ALA A 145 -6.27 -12.48 -0.17
C ALA A 145 -7.80 -12.32 -0.03
N GLY A 146 -8.57 -12.74 -1.04
CA GLY A 146 -10.03 -12.72 -1.03
C GLY A 146 -10.65 -11.36 -1.38
N PHE A 147 -9.87 -10.42 -1.90
CA PHE A 147 -10.44 -9.19 -2.44
C PHE A 147 -11.18 -9.47 -3.76
N LYS A 148 -12.22 -8.70 -4.02
CA LYS A 148 -12.97 -8.75 -5.27
C LYS A 148 -12.65 -7.54 -6.13
N HIS A 149 -12.52 -7.76 -7.43
CA HIS A 149 -12.44 -6.66 -8.38
C HIS A 149 -13.68 -5.77 -8.25
N SER A 150 -13.49 -4.47 -8.17
CA SER A 150 -14.56 -3.48 -8.06
C SER A 150 -14.73 -2.71 -9.37
N HIS A 151 -13.72 -1.95 -9.76
CA HIS A 151 -13.75 -1.13 -10.97
C HIS A 151 -12.35 -0.73 -11.40
N TYR A 152 -12.25 -0.09 -12.57
CA TYR A 152 -11.05 0.57 -13.06
C TYR A 152 -11.10 2.06 -12.77
N ILE A 153 -9.93 2.67 -12.55
CA ILE A 153 -9.74 4.11 -12.50
C ILE A 153 -8.81 4.48 -13.65
N TYR A 154 -9.24 5.41 -14.47
CA TYR A 154 -8.46 5.96 -15.56
C TYR A 154 -7.95 7.33 -15.15
N PHE A 155 -6.76 7.71 -15.56
CA PHE A 155 -6.25 9.05 -15.33
C PHE A 155 -5.39 9.52 -16.50
N ARG A 156 -5.46 10.83 -16.71
CA ARG A 156 -4.75 11.56 -17.74
C ARG A 156 -3.67 12.39 -17.06
N ASP A 157 -2.43 12.25 -17.49
CA ASP A 157 -1.30 13.09 -17.06
C ASP A 157 -1.25 13.40 -15.55
N SER A 158 -1.43 12.43 -14.70
CA SER A 158 -1.34 12.54 -13.23
C SER A 158 -2.31 13.50 -12.53
N VAL A 159 -3.16 14.22 -13.23
CA VAL A 159 -3.96 15.32 -12.66
C VAL A 159 -5.45 15.04 -12.58
N SER A 160 -6.03 14.34 -13.56
CA SER A 160 -7.47 14.05 -13.60
C SER A 160 -7.78 12.56 -13.52
N TRP A 161 -8.80 12.22 -12.74
CA TRP A 161 -9.31 10.87 -12.58
C TRP A 161 -10.66 10.75 -13.28
N SER A 162 -10.86 9.67 -14.03
CA SER A 162 -12.14 9.36 -14.68
C SER A 162 -12.48 7.88 -14.53
N PHE A 163 -13.75 7.54 -14.66
CA PHE A 163 -14.25 6.16 -14.69
C PHE A 163 -14.51 5.67 -16.11
N ASP A 164 -14.52 6.58 -17.07
CA ASP A 164 -14.69 6.28 -18.48
C ASP A 164 -13.33 6.20 -19.17
N LYS A 165 -13.13 5.15 -19.97
CA LYS A 165 -11.92 5.00 -20.76
C LYS A 165 -12.03 5.90 -21.98
N ASP A 166 -11.13 6.87 -22.07
CA ASP A 166 -10.95 7.73 -23.24
C ASP A 166 -9.61 7.43 -23.91
N GLU A 167 -9.47 7.64 -25.21
CA GLU A 167 -8.24 7.31 -25.96
C GLU A 167 -6.99 8.06 -25.48
N GLU A 168 -7.17 9.12 -24.72
CA GLU A 168 -6.09 9.94 -24.18
C GLU A 168 -5.55 9.50 -22.81
N PHE A 169 -6.08 8.44 -22.20
CA PHE A 169 -5.61 7.95 -20.91
C PHE A 169 -4.34 7.14 -21.03
N ILE A 170 -3.32 7.55 -20.25
CA ILE A 170 -2.00 6.95 -20.28
C ILE A 170 -1.88 5.80 -19.27
N HIS A 171 -2.63 5.85 -18.16
CA HIS A 171 -2.52 4.90 -17.06
C HIS A 171 -3.87 4.41 -16.56
N THR A 172 -3.93 3.12 -16.24
CA THR A 172 -5.11 2.48 -15.66
C THR A 172 -4.75 1.85 -14.31
N HIS A 173 -5.58 2.11 -13.30
CA HIS A 173 -5.49 1.43 -12.02
C HIS A 173 -6.71 0.54 -11.81
N VAL A 174 -6.48 -0.60 -11.19
CA VAL A 174 -7.53 -1.54 -10.78
C VAL A 174 -7.80 -1.37 -9.30
N VAL A 175 -9.08 -1.31 -8.95
CA VAL A 175 -9.55 -1.21 -7.57
C VAL A 175 -10.17 -2.52 -7.15
N PHE A 176 -9.75 -3.02 -5.99
CA PHE A 176 -10.31 -4.18 -5.34
C PHE A 176 -10.88 -3.78 -3.98
N LYS A 177 -11.97 -4.46 -3.57
CA LYS A 177 -12.57 -4.29 -2.25
C LYS A 177 -12.57 -5.63 -1.51
N SER A 178 -12.41 -5.56 -0.20
CA SER A 178 -12.52 -6.72 0.70
C SER A 178 -13.96 -7.12 0.95
#